data_f6e3edcbe31c3981e67dd6ff4cc92fd4
#
_entry.id   f6e3edcbe31c3981e67dd6ff4cc92fd4
#
_cell.length_a   1.000
_cell.length_b   1.000
_cell.length_c   1.000
_cell.angle_alpha   90.00
_cell.angle_beta   90.00
_cell.angle_gamma   90.00
#
_symmetry.space_group_name_H-M   'P 1'
#
loop_
_entity.id
_entity.type
_entity.pdbx_description
1 polymer ?
#
loop_
_entity_poly.entity_id
_entity_poly.type
_entity_poly.pdbx_seq_one_letter_code
_entity_poly.pdbx_strand_id
1 'polypeptide(L)'
;IPNISSDIQEKYKNAPFRAPMIIILVNTFKDHPKVPAIEQKLSTAAAAQNIMLSLNAMNYSAVWRTGKLAFNPYIAKHLGLLENQEILGYIYIGTTNGKTKKIPEIDINKFITKL
;
A
#
# COMPACT_ATOMS: atom_id res chain seq x y z
N ILE A 1 14.84 -13.57 -0.31
CA ILE A 1 14.74 -13.49 -1.78
C ILE A 1 16.09 -13.99 -2.31
N PRO A 2 16.14 -15.11 -3.04
CA PRO A 2 17.39 -15.61 -3.60
C PRO A 2 17.92 -14.64 -4.68
N ASN A 3 19.25 -14.59 -4.80
CA ASN A 3 19.98 -13.86 -5.86
C ASN A 3 19.82 -12.33 -5.91
N ILE A 4 19.73 -11.67 -4.76
CA ILE A 4 19.83 -10.20 -4.68
C ILE A 4 21.21 -9.77 -4.17
N SER A 5 21.71 -8.63 -4.66
CA SER A 5 22.97 -8.06 -4.18
C SER A 5 22.88 -7.69 -2.69
N SER A 6 24.03 -7.67 -2.01
CA SER A 6 24.13 -7.30 -0.59
C SER A 6 23.47 -5.96 -0.28
N ASP A 7 23.67 -4.95 -1.13
CA ASP A 7 23.12 -3.60 -0.96
C ASP A 7 21.59 -3.60 -1.02
N ILE A 8 21.01 -4.39 -1.94
CA ILE A 8 19.56 -4.54 -2.04
C ILE A 8 19.02 -5.32 -0.85
N GLN A 9 19.74 -6.33 -0.40
CA GLN A 9 19.36 -7.11 0.78
C GLN A 9 19.30 -6.22 2.03
N GLU A 10 20.31 -5.39 2.25
CA GLU A 10 20.34 -4.46 3.36
C GLU A 10 19.22 -3.41 3.27
N LYS A 11 18.99 -2.85 2.09
CA LYS A 11 17.87 -1.95 1.82
C LYS A 11 16.52 -2.57 2.20
N TYR A 12 16.29 -3.84 1.86
CA TYR A 12 15.04 -4.53 2.18
C TYR A 12 14.93 -4.86 3.66
N LYS A 13 16.04 -5.26 4.29
CA LYS A 13 16.10 -5.50 5.73
C LYS A 13 15.72 -4.25 6.53
N ASN A 14 16.17 -3.09 6.07
CA ASN A 14 15.91 -1.82 6.73
C ASN A 14 14.58 -1.16 6.33
N ALA A 15 13.91 -1.64 5.29
CA ALA A 15 12.66 -1.06 4.82
C ALA A 15 11.54 -1.00 5.89
N PRO A 16 11.32 -2.01 6.73
CA PRO A 16 10.30 -1.97 7.77
C PRO A 16 10.55 -0.92 8.86
N PHE A 17 11.80 -0.53 9.07
CA PHE A 17 12.17 0.42 10.14
C PHE A 17 12.06 1.90 9.73
N ARG A 18 11.52 2.20 8.54
CA ARG A 18 11.32 3.58 8.06
C ARG A 18 10.18 4.31 8.73
N ALA A 19 9.29 3.59 9.39
CA ALA A 19 8.19 4.14 10.15
C ALA A 19 7.91 3.24 11.37
N PRO A 20 7.34 3.80 12.44
CA PRO A 20 7.05 3.04 13.66
C PRO A 20 5.95 1.97 13.48
N MET A 21 5.10 2.11 12.45
CA MET A 21 4.03 1.17 12.16
C MET A 21 3.89 0.94 10.65
N ILE A 22 3.55 -0.28 10.28
CA ILE A 22 3.23 -0.67 8.91
C ILE A 22 1.94 -1.48 8.90
N ILE A 23 1.01 -1.10 8.04
CA ILE A 23 -0.17 -1.91 7.70
C ILE A 23 0.13 -2.61 6.36
N ILE A 24 -0.03 -3.91 6.32
CA ILE A 24 0.07 -4.70 5.09
C ILE A 24 -1.32 -4.82 4.50
N LEU A 25 -1.49 -4.36 3.27
CA LEU A 25 -2.74 -4.47 2.54
C LEU A 25 -2.80 -5.81 1.84
N VAL A 26 -3.67 -6.68 2.28
CA VAL A 26 -3.86 -8.02 1.72
C VAL A 26 -5.24 -8.10 1.08
N ASN A 27 -5.26 -8.43 -0.20
CA ASN A 27 -6.49 -8.79 -0.91
C ASN A 27 -6.68 -10.30 -0.86
N THR A 28 -7.87 -10.75 -0.48
CA THR A 28 -8.27 -12.16 -0.50
C THR A 28 -9.27 -12.38 -1.61
N PHE A 29 -8.87 -13.16 -2.60
CA PHE A 29 -9.75 -13.52 -3.70
C PHE A 29 -10.77 -14.56 -3.26
N LYS A 30 -12.02 -14.32 -3.65
CA LYS A 30 -13.11 -15.29 -3.55
C LYS A 30 -13.66 -15.52 -4.94
N ASP A 31 -13.87 -16.77 -5.29
CA ASP A 31 -14.60 -17.08 -6.52
C ASP A 31 -16.03 -16.61 -6.37
N HIS A 32 -16.47 -15.74 -7.27
CA HIS A 32 -17.80 -15.15 -7.21
C HIS A 32 -18.31 -14.85 -8.62
N PRO A 33 -19.52 -15.35 -8.99
CA PRO A 33 -20.01 -15.28 -10.37
C PRO A 33 -20.30 -13.86 -10.88
N LYS A 34 -20.47 -12.89 -9.97
CA LYS A 34 -20.82 -11.50 -10.31
C LYS A 34 -19.76 -10.47 -9.93
N VAL A 35 -18.73 -10.87 -9.18
CA VAL A 35 -17.70 -9.94 -8.68
C VAL A 35 -16.34 -10.38 -9.20
N PRO A 36 -15.86 -9.82 -10.31
CA PRO A 36 -14.57 -10.17 -10.88
C PRO A 36 -13.40 -9.78 -9.96
N ALA A 37 -12.26 -10.44 -10.15
CA ALA A 37 -11.07 -10.25 -9.33
C ALA A 37 -10.60 -8.79 -9.25
N ILE A 38 -10.76 -8.03 -10.33
CA ILE A 38 -10.38 -6.61 -10.35
C ILE A 38 -11.21 -5.77 -9.38
N GLU A 39 -12.51 -6.01 -9.25
CA GLU A 39 -13.36 -5.27 -8.31
C GLU A 39 -12.98 -5.57 -6.87
N GLN A 40 -12.57 -6.81 -6.57
CA GLN A 40 -12.09 -7.19 -5.25
C GLN A 40 -10.79 -6.45 -4.89
N LYS A 41 -9.86 -6.31 -5.83
CA LYS A 41 -8.65 -5.49 -5.66
C LYS A 41 -8.98 -4.01 -5.45
N LEU A 42 -9.87 -3.46 -6.26
CA LEU A 42 -10.29 -2.06 -6.15
C LEU A 42 -10.97 -1.77 -4.81
N SER A 43 -11.76 -2.71 -4.29
CA SER A 43 -12.36 -2.61 -2.96
C SER A 43 -11.30 -2.52 -1.86
N THR A 44 -10.27 -3.36 -1.91
CA THR A 44 -9.14 -3.29 -0.96
C THR A 44 -8.35 -1.98 -1.10
N ALA A 45 -8.17 -1.49 -2.33
CA ALA A 45 -7.52 -0.21 -2.58
C ALA A 45 -8.34 0.98 -2.04
N ALA A 46 -9.65 0.94 -2.18
CA ALA A 46 -10.56 1.94 -1.61
C ALA A 46 -10.50 1.95 -0.07
N ALA A 47 -10.45 0.78 0.56
CA ALA A 47 -10.25 0.67 2.00
C ALA A 47 -8.91 1.28 2.44
N ALA A 48 -7.83 1.06 1.68
CA ALA A 48 -6.52 1.67 1.93
C ALA A 48 -6.59 3.21 1.91
N GLN A 49 -7.27 3.78 0.93
CA GLN A 49 -7.47 5.23 0.84
C GLN A 49 -8.22 5.77 2.07
N ASN A 50 -9.28 5.08 2.51
CA ASN A 50 -10.01 5.47 3.71
C ASN A 50 -9.15 5.38 4.98
N ILE A 51 -8.30 4.37 5.11
CA ILE A 51 -7.32 4.26 6.20
C ILE A 51 -6.40 5.49 6.19
N MET A 52 -5.85 5.86 5.04
CA MET A 52 -4.94 7.01 4.94
C MET A 52 -5.63 8.34 5.28
N LEU A 53 -6.89 8.54 4.86
CA LEU A 53 -7.68 9.71 5.23
C LEU A 53 -7.97 9.76 6.73
N SER A 54 -8.33 8.62 7.33
CA SER A 54 -8.56 8.51 8.76
C SER A 54 -7.31 8.81 9.57
N LEU A 55 -6.15 8.31 9.15
CA LEU A 55 -4.86 8.60 9.78
C LEU A 55 -4.53 10.10 9.71
N ASN A 56 -4.79 10.74 8.58
CA ASN A 56 -4.60 12.18 8.43
C ASN A 56 -5.51 12.96 9.38
N ALA A 57 -6.78 12.59 9.51
CA ALA A 57 -7.72 13.20 10.45
C ALA A 57 -7.30 13.03 11.92
N MET A 58 -6.54 11.97 12.22
CA MET A 58 -5.96 11.70 13.55
C MET A 58 -4.57 12.34 13.74
N ASN A 59 -4.13 13.22 12.85
CA ASN A 59 -2.82 13.87 12.84
C ASN A 59 -1.62 12.92 12.68
N TYR A 60 -1.83 11.77 12.05
CA TYR A 60 -0.75 10.89 11.60
C TYR A 60 -0.43 11.14 10.12
N SER A 61 0.80 10.84 9.75
CA SER A 61 1.23 10.82 8.35
C SER A 61 1.32 9.39 7.86
N ALA A 62 0.90 9.18 6.63
CA ALA A 62 0.94 7.87 6.01
C ALA A 62 1.43 7.94 4.57
N VAL A 63 2.09 6.88 4.12
CA VAL A 63 2.46 6.70 2.72
C VAL A 63 2.24 5.27 2.29
N TRP A 64 1.48 5.09 1.21
CA TRP A 64 1.31 3.78 0.58
C TRP A 64 2.49 3.50 -0.35
N ARG A 65 3.14 2.38 -0.14
CA ARG A 65 4.25 1.90 -0.97
C ARG A 65 3.97 0.48 -1.46
N THR A 66 4.46 0.21 -2.64
CA THR A 66 4.49 -1.11 -3.27
C THR A 66 5.95 -1.48 -3.58
N GLY A 67 6.21 -1.99 -4.75
CA GLY A 67 7.53 -2.37 -5.24
C GLY A 67 7.80 -3.86 -5.10
N LYS A 68 9.04 -4.24 -5.34
CA LYS A 68 9.42 -5.66 -5.44
C LYS A 68 9.07 -6.50 -4.21
N LEU A 69 9.02 -5.92 -3.02
CA LEU A 69 8.62 -6.64 -1.81
C LEU A 69 7.14 -7.01 -1.80
N ALA A 70 6.25 -6.15 -2.32
CA ALA A 70 4.82 -6.43 -2.37
C ALA A 70 4.48 -7.55 -3.37
N PHE A 71 5.22 -7.61 -4.48
CA PHE A 71 4.96 -8.56 -5.55
C PHE A 71 5.81 -9.84 -5.47
N ASN A 72 6.53 -10.05 -4.38
CA ASN A 72 7.41 -11.19 -4.24
C ASN A 72 6.71 -12.35 -3.52
N PRO A 73 6.54 -13.52 -4.17
CA PRO A 73 5.83 -14.64 -3.58
C PRO A 73 6.52 -15.22 -2.32
N TYR A 74 7.84 -15.08 -2.21
CA TYR A 74 8.55 -15.48 -0.98
C TYR A 74 8.12 -14.64 0.23
N ILE A 75 7.89 -13.35 0.04
CA ILE A 75 7.42 -12.47 1.11
C ILE A 75 6.02 -12.86 1.53
N ALA A 76 5.10 -13.03 0.58
CA ALA A 76 3.73 -13.47 0.85
C ALA A 76 3.72 -14.79 1.64
N LYS A 77 4.50 -15.78 1.19
CA LYS A 77 4.62 -17.07 1.87
C LYS A 77 5.15 -16.95 3.30
N HIS A 78 6.20 -16.13 3.52
CA HIS A 78 6.80 -15.93 4.85
C HIS A 78 5.89 -15.15 5.81
N LEU A 79 4.99 -14.34 5.28
CA LEU A 79 3.93 -13.68 6.04
C LEU A 79 2.71 -14.58 6.30
N GLY A 80 2.75 -15.83 5.84
CA GLY A 80 1.67 -16.80 6.04
C GLY A 80 0.44 -16.57 5.17
N LEU A 81 0.58 -15.85 4.05
CA LEU A 81 -0.53 -15.63 3.13
C LEU A 81 -0.92 -16.93 2.42
N LEU A 82 -2.21 -17.09 2.20
CA LEU A 82 -2.80 -18.19 1.46
C LEU A 82 -2.64 -17.98 -0.05
N GLU A 83 -2.84 -19.04 -0.85
CA GLU A 83 -2.69 -18.98 -2.31
C GLU A 83 -3.66 -18.00 -2.99
N ASN A 84 -4.84 -17.78 -2.40
CA ASN A 84 -5.82 -16.82 -2.87
C ASN A 84 -5.63 -15.40 -2.30
N GLN A 85 -4.47 -15.13 -1.70
CA GLN A 85 -4.14 -13.83 -1.10
C GLN A 85 -2.95 -13.19 -1.81
N GLU A 86 -3.01 -11.87 -1.96
CA GLU A 86 -1.92 -11.08 -2.50
C GLU A 86 -1.71 -9.80 -1.70
N ILE A 87 -0.49 -9.32 -1.67
CA ILE A 87 -0.14 -8.03 -1.07
C ILE A 87 -0.37 -6.93 -2.10
N LEU A 88 -1.24 -5.96 -1.80
CA LEU A 88 -1.44 -4.76 -2.61
C LEU A 88 -0.52 -3.61 -2.21
N GLY A 89 0.20 -3.73 -1.13
CA GLY A 89 1.18 -2.76 -0.67
C GLY A 89 1.29 -2.67 0.84
N TYR A 90 2.04 -1.67 1.26
CA TYR A 90 2.36 -1.38 2.65
C TYR A 90 2.05 0.09 2.94
N ILE A 91 1.26 0.36 3.97
CA ILE A 91 1.04 1.72 4.47
C ILE A 91 2.01 1.93 5.64
N TYR A 92 2.98 2.79 5.43
CA TYR A 92 3.90 3.25 6.46
C TYR A 92 3.27 4.41 7.20
N ILE A 93 3.23 4.34 8.53
CA ILE A 93 2.52 5.27 9.38
C ILE A 93 3.48 5.83 10.43
N GLY A 94 3.44 7.13 10.63
CA GLY A 94 4.24 7.81 11.63
C GLY A 94 3.81 9.26 11.85
N THR A 95 4.54 9.96 12.70
CA THR A 95 4.37 11.39 12.93
C THR A 95 5.39 12.16 12.12
N THR A 96 4.98 13.21 11.43
CA THR A 96 5.89 14.03 10.64
C THR A 96 6.62 15.02 11.54
N ASN A 97 7.95 14.94 11.56
CA ASN A 97 8.83 15.91 12.26
C ASN A 97 9.33 17.02 11.33
N GLY A 98 8.83 17.10 10.12
CA GLY A 98 9.32 18.00 9.10
C GLY A 98 8.29 18.99 8.57
N LYS A 99 8.72 19.81 7.62
CA LYS A 99 7.82 20.71 6.90
C LYS A 99 6.84 19.91 6.07
N THR A 100 5.56 20.23 6.20
CA THR A 100 4.52 19.68 5.31
C THR A 100 4.82 20.11 3.88
N LYS A 101 4.70 19.17 2.94
CA LYS A 101 4.81 19.48 1.51
C LYS A 101 3.64 20.38 1.11
N LYS A 102 3.94 21.43 0.35
CA LYS A 102 2.89 22.24 -0.27
C LYS A 102 2.09 21.37 -1.24
N ILE A 103 0.78 21.34 -1.05
CA ILE A 103 -0.12 20.65 -1.96
C ILE A 103 -0.26 21.55 -3.20
N PRO A 104 0.00 21.06 -4.42
CA PRO A 104 -0.20 21.85 -5.62
C PRO A 104 -1.71 22.13 -5.81
N GLU A 105 -2.02 23.34 -6.23
CA GLU A 105 -3.38 23.67 -6.67
C GLU A 105 -3.69 22.91 -7.95
N ILE A 106 -4.77 22.13 -7.93
CA ILE A 106 -5.23 21.37 -9.07
C ILE A 106 -6.58 21.94 -9.51
N ASP A 107 -6.67 22.36 -10.76
CA ASP A 107 -7.93 22.75 -11.34
C ASP A 107 -8.78 21.50 -11.63
N ILE A 108 -9.76 21.26 -10.77
CA ILE A 108 -10.65 20.08 -10.82
C ILE A 108 -11.45 20.04 -12.13
N ASN A 109 -11.77 21.21 -12.72
CA ASN A 109 -12.56 21.26 -13.95
C ASN A 109 -11.88 20.57 -15.14
N LYS A 110 -10.56 20.43 -15.12
CA LYS A 110 -9.82 19.71 -16.15
C LYS A 110 -10.06 18.19 -16.14
N PHE A 111 -10.66 17.67 -15.09
CA PHE A 111 -10.91 16.24 -14.89
C PHE A 111 -12.41 15.90 -14.91
N ILE A 112 -13.28 16.90 -15.12
CA ILE A 112 -14.73 16.73 -15.14
C ILE A 112 -15.24 17.02 -16.55
N THR A 113 -15.92 16.04 -17.12
CA THR A 113 -16.65 16.20 -18.39
C THR A 113 -18.14 16.01 -18.10
N LYS A 114 -18.96 16.99 -18.52
CA LYS A 114 -20.43 16.83 -18.54
C LYS A 114 -20.80 16.19 -19.86
N LEU A 115 -21.56 15.11 -19.79
CA LEU A 115 -22.18 14.44 -20.95
C LEU A 115 -23.51 15.10 -21.29
#